data_a42b0ed1131d267204f57d28d7051cf1
#
_entry.id   a42b0ed1131d267204f57d28d7051cf1
#
_cell.length_a   1.000
_cell.length_b   1.000
_cell.length_c   1.000
_cell.angle_alpha   90.00
_cell.angle_beta   90.00
_cell.angle_gamma   90.00
#
_symmetry.space_group_name_H-M   'P 1'
#
loop_
_entity.id
_entity.type
_entity.pdbx_description
1 polymer ?
#
loop_
_entity_poly.entity_id
_entity_poly.type
_entity_poly.pdbx_seq_one_letter_code
_entity_poly.pdbx_strand_id
1 'polypeptide(L)'
;DQDVRRSAATDLGLSRREVAIPWLEQAANKETRKWVRYTMEESAAPLRLAADDQGTRLRASDKLAALSSQNAVPGLKELVDAGRSVDATKPQQELSLAAAAAIERIETWAAWSNAIETIFRGISLSSILLIMSVGLAIVFGLMGVINMAHGELMMVGAYGTFLTQEFFKAFLSPGLFEYYFILAMPVAFFLAAACGLLLEATVIRFLYGRPLETMLATWGVSLILMQAARVYFGDLTAVVAPAWLSGGQQVMVGVFLPNNRLFVIALSVICVMIIYAVLFRSALGLRVRAVTQNRNMSACLGIPTRKVDAYTFAF
;
A
#
# COMPACT_ATOMS: atom_id res chain seq x y z
N ASP A 1 -15.89 20.99 -4.03
CA ASP A 1 -14.89 19.92 -3.98
C ASP A 1 -13.88 20.17 -2.86
N GLN A 2 -13.48 19.12 -2.14
CA GLN A 2 -12.61 19.23 -0.97
C GLN A 2 -11.16 19.52 -1.38
N ASP A 3 -10.73 18.88 -2.43
CA ASP A 3 -9.34 18.99 -2.91
C ASP A 3 -9.09 20.35 -3.55
N VAL A 4 -10.07 20.88 -4.27
CA VAL A 4 -9.99 22.24 -4.84
C VAL A 4 -9.85 23.29 -3.74
N ARG A 5 -10.59 23.15 -2.62
CA ARG A 5 -10.49 24.10 -1.50
C ARG A 5 -9.16 24.01 -0.78
N ARG A 6 -8.61 22.80 -0.63
CA ARG A 6 -7.27 22.59 -0.06
C ARG A 6 -6.17 23.17 -0.96
N SER A 7 -6.25 22.90 -2.27
CA SER A 7 -5.31 23.47 -3.23
C SER A 7 -5.33 25.00 -3.23
N ALA A 8 -6.52 25.59 -3.29
CA ALA A 8 -6.67 27.06 -3.24
C ALA A 8 -6.10 27.66 -1.93
N ALA A 9 -6.31 26.99 -0.78
CA ALA A 9 -5.73 27.47 0.48
C ALA A 9 -4.19 27.40 0.47
N THR A 10 -3.60 26.32 -0.10
CA THR A 10 -2.16 26.16 -0.24
C THR A 10 -1.59 27.22 -1.18
N ASP A 11 -2.23 27.48 -2.33
CA ASP A 11 -1.80 28.47 -3.31
C ASP A 11 -1.82 29.89 -2.72
N LEU A 12 -2.86 30.22 -1.93
CA LEU A 12 -2.94 31.49 -1.20
C LEU A 12 -1.80 31.63 -0.16
N GLY A 13 -1.49 30.54 0.57
CA GLY A 13 -0.36 30.52 1.50
C GLY A 13 1.00 30.72 0.81
N LEU A 14 1.19 30.10 -0.35
CA LEU A 14 2.41 30.22 -1.14
C LEU A 14 2.57 31.61 -1.80
N SER A 15 1.47 32.37 -1.95
CA SER A 15 1.50 33.73 -2.53
C SER A 15 2.31 34.74 -1.71
N ARG A 16 2.61 34.41 -0.45
CA ARG A 16 3.33 35.28 0.53
C ARG A 16 2.72 36.67 0.71
N ARG A 17 1.41 36.82 0.43
CA ARG A 17 0.69 38.09 0.58
C ARG A 17 -0.09 38.11 1.89
N GLU A 18 0.19 39.07 2.76
CA GLU A 18 -0.53 39.24 4.03
C GLU A 18 -2.03 39.45 3.84
N VAL A 19 -2.47 40.04 2.72
CA VAL A 19 -3.87 40.22 2.36
C VAL A 19 -4.65 38.89 2.33
N ALA A 20 -3.98 37.73 2.15
CA ALA A 20 -4.60 36.42 2.15
C ALA A 20 -5.00 35.94 3.56
N ILE A 21 -4.39 36.45 4.63
CA ILE A 21 -4.62 36.02 6.00
C ILE A 21 -6.10 36.09 6.41
N PRO A 22 -6.78 37.27 6.31
CA PRO A 22 -8.17 37.38 6.73
C PRO A 22 -9.11 36.49 5.92
N TRP A 23 -8.84 36.28 4.66
CA TRP A 23 -9.62 35.38 3.80
C TRP A 23 -9.48 33.91 4.23
N LEU A 24 -8.27 33.46 4.49
CA LEU A 24 -7.98 32.10 4.97
C LEU A 24 -8.63 31.83 6.32
N GLU A 25 -8.56 32.79 7.26
CA GLU A 25 -9.15 32.64 8.57
C GLU A 25 -10.68 32.66 8.56
N GLN A 26 -11.26 33.56 7.78
CA GLN A 26 -12.71 33.59 7.62
C GLN A 26 -13.22 32.31 6.97
N ALA A 27 -12.49 31.76 5.98
CA ALA A 27 -12.82 30.50 5.37
C ALA A 27 -12.63 29.33 6.35
N ALA A 28 -11.56 29.30 7.14
CA ALA A 28 -11.31 28.26 8.15
C ALA A 28 -12.41 28.22 9.22
N ASN A 29 -12.90 29.40 9.66
CA ASN A 29 -13.97 29.49 10.65
C ASN A 29 -15.32 28.96 10.14
N LYS A 30 -15.56 29.04 8.83
CA LYS A 30 -16.78 28.54 8.16
C LYS A 30 -16.69 27.08 7.72
N GLU A 31 -15.46 26.54 7.67
CA GLU A 31 -15.23 25.20 7.15
C GLU A 31 -15.56 24.13 8.20
N THR A 32 -16.39 23.17 7.82
CA THR A 32 -16.82 22.07 8.68
C THR A 32 -15.87 20.86 8.63
N ARG A 33 -15.16 20.70 7.53
CA ARG A 33 -14.25 19.56 7.31
C ARG A 33 -12.91 19.80 7.96
N LYS A 34 -12.53 18.94 8.89
CA LYS A 34 -11.31 19.04 9.71
C LYS A 34 -10.05 19.30 8.88
N TRP A 35 -9.82 18.52 7.82
CA TRP A 35 -8.59 18.61 7.03
C TRP A 35 -8.53 19.81 6.09
N VAL A 36 -9.66 20.30 5.61
CA VAL A 36 -9.71 21.55 4.83
C VAL A 36 -9.44 22.73 5.74
N ARG A 37 -10.06 22.77 6.91
CA ARG A 37 -9.78 23.79 7.93
C ARG A 37 -8.33 23.78 8.37
N TYR A 38 -7.77 22.59 8.64
CA TYR A 38 -6.35 22.44 8.96
C TYR A 38 -5.46 23.07 7.88
N THR A 39 -5.69 22.75 6.60
CA THR A 39 -4.89 23.30 5.49
C THR A 39 -5.01 24.83 5.41
N MET A 40 -6.18 25.39 5.65
CA MET A 40 -6.38 26.85 5.67
C MET A 40 -5.62 27.52 6.83
N GLU A 41 -5.66 26.92 8.02
CA GLU A 41 -4.94 27.42 9.19
C GLU A 41 -3.41 27.25 9.03
N GLU A 42 -2.99 26.13 8.49
CA GLU A 42 -1.58 25.86 8.18
C GLU A 42 -1.04 26.84 7.14
N SER A 43 -1.85 27.22 6.14
CA SER A 43 -1.46 28.19 5.11
C SER A 43 -1.42 29.63 5.61
N ALA A 44 -2.26 29.99 6.58
CA ALA A 44 -2.32 31.34 7.15
C ALA A 44 -1.17 31.62 8.16
N ALA A 45 -0.76 30.61 8.91
CA ALA A 45 0.21 30.80 10.00
C ALA A 45 1.63 31.20 9.53
N PRO A 46 2.21 30.66 8.45
CA PRO A 46 3.50 31.11 7.92
C PRO A 46 3.47 32.55 7.42
N LEU A 47 2.35 33.02 6.88
CA LEU A 47 2.19 34.41 6.46
C LEU A 47 2.32 35.37 7.64
N ARG A 48 1.87 34.97 8.83
CA ARG A 48 1.99 35.74 10.07
C ARG A 48 3.41 35.75 10.66
N LEU A 49 4.25 34.76 10.30
CA LEU A 49 5.67 34.81 10.68
C LEU A 49 6.44 35.96 10.01
N ALA A 50 5.96 36.40 8.86
CA ALA A 50 6.53 37.55 8.13
C ALA A 50 6.03 38.92 8.63
N ALA A 51 5.03 38.97 9.54
CA ALA A 51 4.48 40.21 10.04
C ALA A 51 5.53 41.02 10.83
N ASP A 52 5.41 42.35 10.83
CA ASP A 52 6.34 43.24 11.55
C ASP A 52 6.15 43.18 13.06
N ASP A 53 4.96 42.83 13.54
CA ASP A 53 4.66 42.76 14.97
C ASP A 53 5.18 41.46 15.61
N GLN A 54 6.06 41.64 16.63
CA GLN A 54 6.64 40.52 17.37
C GLN A 54 5.61 39.63 18.06
N GLY A 55 4.57 40.22 18.65
CA GLY A 55 3.53 39.45 19.34
C GLY A 55 2.76 38.55 18.35
N THR A 56 2.59 39.00 17.12
CA THR A 56 1.94 38.20 16.04
C THR A 56 2.86 37.06 15.59
N ARG A 57 4.17 37.29 15.48
CA ARG A 57 5.16 36.26 15.12
C ARG A 57 5.30 35.17 16.21
N LEU A 58 5.28 35.54 17.49
CA LEU A 58 5.26 34.59 18.60
C LEU A 58 4.02 33.71 18.58
N ARG A 59 2.83 34.32 18.45
CA ARG A 59 1.56 33.55 18.34
C ARG A 59 1.53 32.67 17.11
N ALA A 60 2.11 33.10 15.99
CA ALA A 60 2.24 32.27 14.78
C ALA A 60 3.14 31.06 15.00
N SER A 61 4.29 31.24 15.69
CA SER A 61 5.21 30.14 16.03
C SER A 61 4.52 29.09 16.91
N ASP A 62 3.78 29.52 17.95
CA ASP A 62 3.02 28.61 18.82
C ASP A 62 1.91 27.88 18.06
N LYS A 63 1.21 28.60 17.20
CA LYS A 63 0.15 27.99 16.36
C LYS A 63 0.69 26.95 15.41
N LEU A 64 1.85 27.20 14.76
CA LEU A 64 2.53 26.25 13.89
C LEU A 64 3.01 25.01 14.64
N ALA A 65 3.51 25.18 15.86
CA ALA A 65 3.84 24.08 16.74
C ALA A 65 2.61 23.24 17.11
N ALA A 66 1.49 23.89 17.43
CA ALA A 66 0.22 23.22 17.74
C ALA A 66 -0.37 22.48 16.54
N LEU A 67 -0.21 23.02 15.34
CA LEU A 67 -0.60 22.38 14.07
C LEU A 67 0.38 21.29 13.63
N SER A 68 1.58 21.20 14.25
CA SER A 68 2.66 20.28 13.84
C SER A 68 3.05 20.42 12.37
N SER A 69 3.06 21.65 11.85
CA SER A 69 3.29 21.95 10.43
C SER A 69 4.76 21.77 10.06
N GLN A 70 5.07 20.70 9.36
CA GLN A 70 6.45 20.46 8.85
C GLN A 70 6.85 21.50 7.79
N ASN A 71 5.90 22.05 7.06
CA ASN A 71 6.15 23.06 6.03
C ASN A 71 6.64 24.39 6.60
N ALA A 72 6.41 24.64 7.90
CA ALA A 72 6.84 25.85 8.59
C ALA A 72 8.28 25.78 9.10
N VAL A 73 8.89 24.62 9.18
CA VAL A 73 10.23 24.43 9.76
C VAL A 73 11.30 25.30 9.10
N PRO A 74 11.35 25.47 7.74
CA PRO A 74 12.33 26.37 7.14
C PRO A 74 12.19 27.81 7.62
N GLY A 75 10.97 28.35 7.65
CA GLY A 75 10.73 29.72 8.11
C GLY A 75 11.03 29.92 9.61
N LEU A 76 10.75 28.91 10.44
CA LEU A 76 11.11 28.94 11.87
C LEU A 76 12.64 28.88 12.06
N LYS A 77 13.37 28.13 11.22
CA LYS A 77 14.85 28.11 11.26
C LYS A 77 15.46 29.47 10.95
N GLU A 78 14.90 30.19 9.97
CA GLU A 78 15.33 31.56 9.66
C GLU A 78 15.20 32.48 10.89
N LEU A 79 14.15 32.34 11.70
CA LEU A 79 13.96 33.09 12.93
C LEU A 79 14.95 32.69 14.01
N VAL A 80 15.30 31.43 14.13
CA VAL A 80 16.32 30.96 15.07
C VAL A 80 17.68 31.52 14.69
N ASP A 81 18.04 31.50 13.41
CA ASP A 81 19.33 32.01 12.93
C ASP A 81 19.42 33.52 13.09
N ALA A 82 18.34 34.27 12.83
CA ALA A 82 18.27 35.71 13.05
C ALA A 82 18.50 36.10 14.55
N GLY A 83 17.97 35.32 15.49
CA GLY A 83 18.14 35.57 16.91
C GLY A 83 19.48 35.11 17.50
N ARG A 84 20.25 34.31 16.73
CA ARG A 84 21.63 33.90 17.11
C ARG A 84 22.71 34.87 16.61
N SER A 85 22.37 35.87 15.80
CA SER A 85 23.31 36.85 15.32
C SER A 85 23.87 37.69 16.50
N VAL A 86 25.12 38.16 16.39
CA VAL A 86 25.83 38.93 17.43
C VAL A 86 25.08 40.22 17.76
N ASP A 87 24.38 40.80 16.81
CA ASP A 87 23.61 42.06 16.92
C ASP A 87 22.13 41.85 17.25
N ALA A 88 21.72 40.63 17.65
CA ALA A 88 20.32 40.31 17.90
C ALA A 88 19.77 41.07 19.12
N THR A 89 18.67 41.77 18.92
CA THR A 89 17.95 42.45 19.99
C THR A 89 17.24 41.47 20.93
N LYS A 90 16.99 41.89 22.20
CA LYS A 90 16.24 41.05 23.15
C LYS A 90 14.94 40.43 22.56
N PRO A 91 14.09 41.23 21.87
CA PRO A 91 12.90 40.68 21.22
C PRO A 91 13.19 39.58 20.17
N GLN A 92 14.28 39.70 19.41
CA GLN A 92 14.70 38.69 18.44
C GLN A 92 15.19 37.40 19.13
N GLN A 93 15.85 37.51 20.28
CA GLN A 93 16.28 36.38 21.08
C GLN A 93 15.08 35.61 21.67
N GLU A 94 14.08 36.28 22.19
CA GLU A 94 12.82 35.66 22.68
C GLU A 94 12.08 34.92 21.54
N LEU A 95 11.99 35.56 20.37
CA LEU A 95 11.38 34.93 19.20
C LEU A 95 12.16 33.70 18.72
N SER A 96 13.49 33.76 18.76
CA SER A 96 14.33 32.62 18.39
C SER A 96 14.17 31.44 19.33
N LEU A 97 14.01 31.67 20.63
CA LEU A 97 13.75 30.62 21.60
C LEU A 97 12.37 29.99 21.40
N ALA A 98 11.34 30.79 21.12
CA ALA A 98 10.00 30.32 20.83
C ALA A 98 10.00 29.51 19.51
N ALA A 99 10.70 29.99 18.48
CA ALA A 99 10.83 29.27 17.21
C ALA A 99 11.61 27.94 17.38
N ALA A 100 12.66 27.90 18.18
CA ALA A 100 13.39 26.67 18.48
C ALA A 100 12.52 25.64 19.21
N ALA A 101 11.76 26.07 20.21
CA ALA A 101 10.81 25.20 20.91
C ALA A 101 9.68 24.69 19.97
N ALA A 102 9.21 25.53 19.04
CA ALA A 102 8.26 25.14 18.02
C ALA A 102 8.82 24.07 17.09
N ILE A 103 10.07 24.22 16.63
CA ILE A 103 10.75 23.24 15.78
C ILE A 103 10.88 21.91 16.51
N GLU A 104 11.33 21.89 17.75
CA GLU A 104 11.50 20.67 18.55
C GLU A 104 10.17 19.89 18.67
N ARG A 105 9.07 20.60 18.94
CA ARG A 105 7.73 19.98 19.00
C ARG A 105 7.28 19.43 17.66
N ILE A 106 7.53 20.15 16.56
CA ILE A 106 7.18 19.72 15.20
C ILE A 106 8.03 18.51 14.80
N GLU A 107 9.35 18.54 15.06
CA GLU A 107 10.25 17.43 14.72
C GLU A 107 9.95 16.17 15.55
N THR A 108 9.61 16.31 16.83
CA THR A 108 9.16 15.20 17.67
C THR A 108 7.88 14.58 17.14
N TRP A 109 6.90 15.39 16.75
CA TRP A 109 5.68 14.91 16.12
C TRP A 109 5.95 14.24 14.76
N ALA A 110 6.83 14.84 13.95
CA ALA A 110 7.24 14.30 12.66
C ALA A 110 7.91 12.92 12.81
N ALA A 111 8.75 12.73 13.83
CA ALA A 111 9.37 11.44 14.11
C ALA A 111 8.31 10.37 14.43
N TRP A 112 7.32 10.69 15.25
CA TRP A 112 6.22 9.78 15.56
C TRP A 112 5.33 9.48 14.35
N SER A 113 4.94 10.50 13.58
CA SER A 113 4.13 10.31 12.38
C SER A 113 4.84 9.47 11.32
N ASN A 114 6.14 9.70 11.11
CA ASN A 114 6.97 8.91 10.21
C ASN A 114 7.12 7.45 10.68
N ALA A 115 7.26 7.23 11.99
CA ALA A 115 7.30 5.88 12.55
C ALA A 115 5.99 5.12 12.30
N ILE A 116 4.84 5.76 12.53
CA ILE A 116 3.51 5.17 12.30
C ILE A 116 3.33 4.85 10.80
N GLU A 117 3.69 5.78 9.91
CA GLU A 117 3.60 5.55 8.47
C GLU A 117 4.52 4.41 8.01
N THR A 118 5.74 4.34 8.54
CA THR A 118 6.70 3.27 8.24
C THR A 118 6.19 1.91 8.70
N ILE A 119 5.64 1.83 9.92
CA ILE A 119 5.01 0.59 10.44
C ILE A 119 3.84 0.18 9.53
N PHE A 120 2.98 1.10 9.15
CA PHE A 120 1.86 0.81 8.26
C PHE A 120 2.32 0.32 6.88
N ARG A 121 3.34 0.96 6.30
CA ARG A 121 3.96 0.51 5.04
C ARG A 121 4.58 -0.88 5.19
N GLY A 122 5.23 -1.14 6.31
CA GLY A 122 5.80 -2.44 6.67
C GLY A 122 4.72 -3.52 6.78
N ILE A 123 3.61 -3.26 7.46
CA ILE A 123 2.46 -4.18 7.58
C ILE A 123 1.87 -4.47 6.19
N SER A 124 1.70 -3.44 5.36
CA SER A 124 1.17 -3.62 4.01
C SER A 124 2.07 -4.51 3.15
N LEU A 125 3.39 -4.28 3.19
CA LEU A 125 4.36 -5.11 2.46
C LEU A 125 4.39 -6.55 3.02
N SER A 126 4.43 -6.68 4.34
CA SER A 126 4.39 -7.99 5.01
C SER A 126 3.13 -8.78 4.69
N SER A 127 1.99 -8.12 4.48
CA SER A 127 0.74 -8.76 4.10
C SER A 127 0.83 -9.44 2.73
N ILE A 128 1.49 -8.81 1.76
CA ILE A 128 1.74 -9.40 0.43
C ILE A 128 2.70 -10.59 0.55
N LEU A 129 3.80 -10.41 1.26
CA LEU A 129 4.79 -11.47 1.47
C LEU A 129 4.22 -12.66 2.25
N LEU A 130 3.28 -12.40 3.16
CA LEU A 130 2.61 -13.45 3.94
C LEU A 130 1.75 -14.34 3.04
N ILE A 131 0.93 -13.78 2.14
CA ILE A 131 0.14 -14.59 1.20
C ILE A 131 1.08 -15.42 0.32
N MET A 132 2.13 -14.80 -0.21
CA MET A 132 3.12 -15.46 -1.04
C MET A 132 3.80 -16.63 -0.29
N SER A 133 4.24 -16.41 0.93
CA SER A 133 4.92 -17.42 1.73
C SER A 133 3.98 -18.55 2.17
N VAL A 134 2.72 -18.25 2.46
CA VAL A 134 1.70 -19.27 2.78
C VAL A 134 1.43 -20.15 1.57
N GLY A 135 1.29 -19.58 0.36
CA GLY A 135 1.14 -20.35 -0.88
C GLY A 135 2.32 -21.30 -1.11
N LEU A 136 3.56 -20.77 -0.97
CA LEU A 136 4.76 -21.60 -1.09
C LEU A 136 4.84 -22.68 0.00
N ALA A 137 4.50 -22.34 1.24
CA ALA A 137 4.48 -23.29 2.37
C ALA A 137 3.48 -24.42 2.17
N ILE A 138 2.32 -24.14 1.55
CA ILE A 138 1.33 -25.16 1.20
C ILE A 138 1.91 -26.12 0.17
N VAL A 139 2.44 -25.62 -0.94
CA VAL A 139 3.00 -26.48 -2.00
C VAL A 139 4.19 -27.28 -1.47
N PHE A 140 5.15 -26.63 -0.82
CA PHE A 140 6.32 -27.32 -0.29
C PHE A 140 6.00 -28.24 0.89
N GLY A 141 5.22 -27.74 1.85
CA GLY A 141 4.89 -28.49 3.09
C GLY A 141 3.95 -29.67 2.87
N LEU A 142 3.01 -29.57 1.93
CA LEU A 142 2.03 -30.62 1.68
C LEU A 142 2.46 -31.59 0.56
N MET A 143 3.17 -31.13 -0.44
CA MET A 143 3.55 -31.94 -1.60
C MET A 143 5.05 -32.31 -1.64
N GLY A 144 5.89 -31.65 -0.83
CA GLY A 144 7.34 -31.82 -0.85
C GLY A 144 7.99 -31.34 -2.17
N VAL A 145 7.30 -30.50 -2.91
CA VAL A 145 7.73 -29.99 -4.23
C VAL A 145 8.27 -28.57 -4.08
N ILE A 146 9.49 -28.34 -4.52
CA ILE A 146 10.06 -27.00 -4.60
C ILE A 146 9.68 -26.39 -5.94
N ASN A 147 8.73 -25.45 -5.91
CA ASN A 147 8.25 -24.76 -7.12
C ASN A 147 8.95 -23.41 -7.29
N MET A 148 9.93 -23.34 -8.21
CA MET A 148 10.62 -22.10 -8.54
C MET A 148 9.78 -21.16 -9.42
N ALA A 149 8.70 -21.65 -10.04
CA ALA A 149 7.80 -20.84 -10.88
C ALA A 149 6.66 -20.18 -10.09
N HIS A 150 6.75 -20.15 -8.74
CA HIS A 150 5.68 -19.57 -7.91
C HIS A 150 5.48 -18.07 -8.18
N GLY A 151 6.54 -17.31 -8.38
CA GLY A 151 6.49 -15.90 -8.75
C GLY A 151 5.80 -15.64 -10.08
N GLU A 152 6.05 -16.52 -11.07
CA GLU A 152 5.44 -16.41 -12.40
C GLU A 152 3.96 -16.78 -12.40
N LEU A 153 3.51 -17.65 -11.50
CA LEU A 153 2.08 -17.89 -11.29
C LEU A 153 1.38 -16.63 -10.76
N MET A 154 2.03 -15.88 -9.86
CA MET A 154 1.51 -14.58 -9.44
C MET A 154 1.51 -13.56 -10.59
N MET A 155 2.57 -13.55 -11.41
CA MET A 155 2.64 -12.73 -12.62
C MET A 155 1.48 -13.05 -13.58
N VAL A 156 1.16 -14.32 -13.80
CA VAL A 156 -0.01 -14.74 -14.62
C VAL A 156 -1.31 -14.18 -14.06
N GLY A 157 -1.51 -14.20 -12.73
CA GLY A 157 -2.65 -13.56 -12.08
C GLY A 157 -2.68 -12.04 -12.32
N ALA A 158 -1.54 -11.35 -12.26
CA ALA A 158 -1.44 -9.92 -12.54
C ALA A 158 -1.81 -9.60 -14.01
N TYR A 159 -1.35 -10.41 -14.95
CA TYR A 159 -1.77 -10.28 -16.37
C TYR A 159 -3.24 -10.59 -16.57
N GLY A 160 -3.84 -11.50 -15.80
CA GLY A 160 -5.28 -11.72 -15.77
C GLY A 160 -6.06 -10.46 -15.39
N THR A 161 -5.55 -9.71 -14.41
CA THR A 161 -6.12 -8.41 -14.03
C THR A 161 -5.99 -7.39 -15.17
N PHE A 162 -4.82 -7.32 -15.80
CA PHE A 162 -4.57 -6.45 -16.94
C PHE A 162 -5.51 -6.77 -18.13
N LEU A 163 -5.64 -8.02 -18.50
CA LEU A 163 -6.55 -8.45 -19.58
C LEU A 163 -8.01 -8.10 -19.29
N THR A 164 -8.43 -8.25 -18.03
CA THR A 164 -9.77 -7.84 -17.61
C THR A 164 -9.96 -6.34 -17.74
N GLN A 165 -8.95 -5.55 -17.37
CA GLN A 165 -8.96 -4.09 -17.56
C GLN A 165 -9.11 -3.71 -19.04
N GLU A 166 -8.31 -4.29 -19.92
CA GLU A 166 -8.36 -3.99 -21.35
C GLU A 166 -9.69 -4.43 -21.98
N PHE A 167 -10.24 -5.56 -21.53
CA PHE A 167 -11.57 -5.99 -21.94
C PHE A 167 -12.66 -4.98 -21.56
N PHE A 168 -12.62 -4.46 -20.32
CA PHE A 168 -13.57 -3.43 -19.89
C PHE A 168 -13.41 -2.11 -20.66
N LYS A 169 -12.18 -1.70 -20.98
CA LYS A 169 -11.92 -0.51 -21.80
C LYS A 169 -12.45 -0.65 -23.23
N ALA A 170 -12.34 -1.86 -23.81
CA ALA A 170 -12.69 -2.10 -25.20
C ALA A 170 -14.20 -2.30 -25.42
N PHE A 171 -14.88 -2.95 -24.48
CA PHE A 171 -16.25 -3.46 -24.71
C PHE A 171 -17.32 -2.86 -23.79
N LEU A 172 -16.95 -2.22 -22.68
CA LEU A 172 -17.92 -1.69 -21.72
C LEU A 172 -17.92 -0.18 -21.66
N SER A 173 -19.05 0.39 -21.18
CA SER A 173 -19.20 1.83 -21.02
C SER A 173 -18.27 2.37 -19.89
N PRO A 174 -17.82 3.63 -19.97
CA PRO A 174 -16.91 4.23 -18.98
C PRO A 174 -17.42 4.16 -17.54
N GLY A 175 -18.74 4.14 -17.30
CA GLY A 175 -19.32 4.03 -15.96
C GLY A 175 -19.15 2.66 -15.30
N LEU A 176 -18.96 1.61 -16.09
CA LEU A 176 -18.72 0.25 -15.59
C LEU A 176 -17.23 -0.05 -15.36
N PHE A 177 -16.36 0.82 -15.87
CA PHE A 177 -14.92 0.65 -15.72
C PHE A 177 -14.47 0.60 -14.26
N GLU A 178 -15.14 1.28 -13.35
CA GLU A 178 -14.80 1.26 -11.92
C GLU A 178 -14.98 -0.11 -11.24
N TYR A 179 -15.82 -0.98 -11.83
CA TYR A 179 -16.10 -2.32 -11.30
C TYR A 179 -15.18 -3.41 -11.85
N TYR A 180 -14.32 -3.08 -12.85
CA TYR A 180 -13.47 -4.10 -13.48
C TYR A 180 -12.60 -4.84 -12.46
N PHE A 181 -12.13 -4.15 -11.43
CA PHE A 181 -11.23 -4.71 -10.43
C PHE A 181 -11.88 -5.82 -9.59
N ILE A 182 -13.19 -5.70 -9.32
CA ILE A 182 -13.96 -6.73 -8.59
C ILE A 182 -14.06 -8.02 -9.43
N LEU A 183 -14.26 -7.89 -10.75
CA LEU A 183 -14.28 -9.05 -11.65
C LEU A 183 -12.87 -9.56 -11.94
N ALA A 184 -11.87 -8.68 -11.94
CA ALA A 184 -10.48 -9.07 -12.17
C ALA A 184 -9.94 -10.03 -11.10
N MET A 185 -10.37 -9.90 -9.82
CA MET A 185 -9.92 -10.78 -8.75
C MET A 185 -10.24 -12.27 -9.02
N PRO A 186 -11.50 -12.69 -9.29
CA PRO A 186 -11.78 -14.07 -9.63
C PRO A 186 -11.13 -14.49 -10.94
N VAL A 187 -11.08 -13.63 -11.96
CA VAL A 187 -10.42 -13.94 -13.24
C VAL A 187 -8.93 -14.23 -13.02
N ALA A 188 -8.23 -13.40 -12.28
CA ALA A 188 -6.82 -13.59 -11.93
C ALA A 188 -6.61 -14.90 -11.17
N PHE A 189 -7.48 -15.20 -10.20
CA PHE A 189 -7.43 -16.45 -9.43
C PHE A 189 -7.60 -17.67 -10.35
N PHE A 190 -8.64 -17.70 -11.18
CA PHE A 190 -8.87 -18.85 -12.06
C PHE A 190 -7.81 -19.01 -13.14
N LEU A 191 -7.26 -17.91 -13.65
CA LEU A 191 -6.18 -17.95 -14.63
C LEU A 191 -4.89 -18.50 -14.02
N ALA A 192 -4.52 -18.04 -12.84
CA ALA A 192 -3.37 -18.56 -12.09
C ALA A 192 -3.57 -20.02 -11.70
N ALA A 193 -4.75 -20.40 -11.22
CA ALA A 193 -5.11 -21.78 -10.90
C ALA A 193 -5.04 -22.71 -12.14
N ALA A 194 -5.55 -22.27 -13.29
CA ALA A 194 -5.46 -23.01 -14.54
C ALA A 194 -3.99 -23.22 -14.98
N CYS A 195 -3.17 -22.16 -14.87
CA CYS A 195 -1.75 -22.26 -15.16
C CYS A 195 -1.04 -23.22 -14.18
N GLY A 196 -1.38 -23.16 -12.89
CA GLY A 196 -0.89 -24.09 -11.87
C GLY A 196 -1.27 -25.54 -12.17
N LEU A 197 -2.53 -25.81 -12.53
CA LEU A 197 -2.99 -27.13 -12.95
C LEU A 197 -2.24 -27.64 -14.18
N LEU A 198 -2.00 -26.77 -15.16
CA LEU A 198 -1.20 -27.09 -16.35
C LEU A 198 0.22 -27.49 -15.96
N LEU A 199 0.86 -26.72 -15.10
CA LEU A 199 2.20 -26.99 -14.60
C LEU A 199 2.25 -28.33 -13.85
N GLU A 200 1.28 -28.62 -12.99
CA GLU A 200 1.16 -29.89 -12.28
C GLU A 200 1.03 -31.06 -13.28
N ALA A 201 0.12 -30.94 -14.23
CA ALA A 201 -0.22 -32.00 -15.17
C ALA A 201 0.91 -32.29 -16.17
N THR A 202 1.70 -31.28 -16.56
CA THR A 202 2.74 -31.43 -17.61
C THR A 202 4.13 -31.66 -17.06
N VAL A 203 4.46 -31.12 -15.89
CA VAL A 203 5.82 -31.15 -15.36
C VAL A 203 5.88 -31.88 -14.02
N ILE A 204 5.17 -31.38 -12.99
CA ILE A 204 5.37 -31.83 -11.61
C ILE A 204 4.93 -33.28 -11.42
N ARG A 205 3.85 -33.68 -12.04
CA ARG A 205 3.34 -35.05 -11.99
C ARG A 205 4.38 -36.14 -12.27
N PHE A 206 5.31 -35.89 -13.17
CA PHE A 206 6.33 -36.85 -13.58
C PHE A 206 7.58 -36.84 -12.68
N LEU A 207 7.71 -35.80 -11.85
CA LEU A 207 8.90 -35.55 -11.05
C LEU A 207 8.65 -35.71 -9.54
N TYR A 208 7.50 -36.26 -9.14
CA TYR A 208 7.22 -36.53 -7.73
C TYR A 208 8.28 -37.43 -7.09
N GLY A 209 8.75 -37.03 -5.90
CA GLY A 209 9.79 -37.71 -5.16
C GLY A 209 11.22 -37.37 -5.59
N ARG A 210 11.39 -36.45 -6.53
CA ARG A 210 12.70 -36.00 -7.03
C ARG A 210 12.84 -34.48 -6.88
N PRO A 211 13.13 -33.95 -5.68
CA PRO A 211 13.06 -32.52 -5.40
C PRO A 211 13.98 -31.66 -6.27
N LEU A 212 15.20 -32.13 -6.53
CA LEU A 212 16.18 -31.39 -7.34
C LEU A 212 15.77 -31.30 -8.81
N GLU A 213 15.26 -32.39 -9.38
CA GLU A 213 14.77 -32.41 -10.76
C GLU A 213 13.54 -31.50 -10.92
N THR A 214 12.64 -31.52 -9.93
CA THR A 214 11.45 -30.66 -9.90
C THR A 214 11.83 -29.18 -9.83
N MET A 215 12.81 -28.83 -9.01
CA MET A 215 13.32 -27.47 -8.88
C MET A 215 13.89 -26.97 -10.23
N LEU A 216 14.73 -27.77 -10.91
CA LEU A 216 15.29 -27.41 -12.21
C LEU A 216 14.21 -27.28 -13.29
N ALA A 217 13.28 -28.23 -13.35
CA ALA A 217 12.18 -28.19 -14.32
C ALA A 217 11.28 -26.98 -14.12
N THR A 218 10.90 -26.66 -12.87
CA THR A 218 10.07 -25.48 -12.58
C THR A 218 10.83 -24.17 -12.83
N TRP A 219 12.16 -24.14 -12.64
CA TRP A 219 12.98 -23.00 -13.03
C TRP A 219 12.97 -22.79 -14.56
N GLY A 220 13.09 -23.88 -15.35
CA GLY A 220 12.95 -23.80 -16.81
C GLY A 220 11.57 -23.27 -17.23
N VAL A 221 10.50 -23.71 -16.57
CA VAL A 221 9.14 -23.19 -16.82
C VAL A 221 9.04 -21.70 -16.43
N SER A 222 9.66 -21.29 -15.32
CA SER A 222 9.74 -19.89 -14.90
C SER A 222 10.31 -19.02 -16.03
N LEU A 223 11.44 -19.41 -16.60
CA LEU A 223 12.06 -18.68 -17.71
C LEU A 223 11.16 -18.60 -18.95
N ILE A 224 10.46 -19.70 -19.28
CA ILE A 224 9.53 -19.73 -20.41
C ILE A 224 8.36 -18.77 -20.16
N LEU A 225 7.74 -18.81 -18.98
CA LEU A 225 6.61 -17.94 -18.63
C LEU A 225 7.01 -16.47 -18.64
N MET A 226 8.17 -16.16 -18.05
CA MET A 226 8.72 -14.79 -18.03
C MET A 226 8.95 -14.26 -19.45
N GLN A 227 9.58 -15.08 -20.30
CA GLN A 227 9.86 -14.69 -21.68
C GLN A 227 8.59 -14.60 -22.53
N ALA A 228 7.64 -15.52 -22.35
CA ALA A 228 6.35 -15.47 -23.02
C ALA A 228 5.56 -14.21 -22.66
N ALA A 229 5.52 -13.83 -21.37
CA ALA A 229 4.89 -12.60 -20.91
C ALA A 229 5.54 -11.36 -21.56
N ARG A 230 6.86 -11.30 -21.59
CA ARG A 230 7.63 -10.19 -22.17
C ARG A 230 7.40 -10.05 -23.67
N VAL A 231 7.35 -11.17 -24.40
CA VAL A 231 7.10 -11.15 -25.86
C VAL A 231 5.66 -10.75 -26.19
N TYR A 232 4.68 -11.18 -25.37
CA TYR A 232 3.28 -10.96 -25.67
C TYR A 232 2.77 -9.59 -25.17
N PHE A 233 3.18 -9.17 -23.99
CA PHE A 233 2.71 -7.93 -23.33
C PHE A 233 3.70 -6.77 -23.39
N GLY A 234 4.95 -7.04 -23.80
CA GLY A 234 6.03 -6.05 -23.77
C GLY A 234 6.64 -5.87 -22.36
N ASP A 235 7.53 -4.88 -22.27
CA ASP A 235 8.29 -4.65 -21.03
C ASP A 235 7.51 -3.84 -19.97
N LEU A 236 6.50 -3.07 -20.38
CA LEU A 236 5.75 -2.18 -19.51
C LEU A 236 4.24 -2.36 -19.68
N THR A 237 3.63 -2.91 -18.65
CA THR A 237 2.18 -2.99 -18.52
C THR A 237 1.76 -2.33 -17.19
N ALA A 238 0.69 -1.54 -17.23
CA ALA A 238 0.18 -0.84 -16.05
C ALA A 238 -1.30 -1.14 -15.83
N VAL A 239 -1.66 -1.45 -14.60
CA VAL A 239 -3.04 -1.56 -14.16
C VAL A 239 -3.44 -0.27 -13.46
N VAL A 240 -4.51 0.35 -13.92
CA VAL A 240 -5.01 1.63 -13.38
C VAL A 240 -5.92 1.32 -12.20
N ALA A 241 -5.58 1.82 -11.02
CA ALA A 241 -6.45 1.65 -9.86
C ALA A 241 -7.81 2.33 -10.08
N PRO A 242 -8.94 1.68 -9.75
CA PRO A 242 -10.26 2.31 -9.83
C PRO A 242 -10.36 3.48 -8.84
N ALA A 243 -11.28 4.44 -9.10
CA ALA A 243 -11.38 5.67 -8.31
C ALA A 243 -11.64 5.40 -6.81
N TRP A 244 -12.42 4.37 -6.47
CA TRP A 244 -12.69 4.00 -5.08
C TRP A 244 -11.48 3.40 -4.34
N LEU A 245 -10.48 2.89 -5.05
CA LEU A 245 -9.23 2.35 -4.51
C LEU A 245 -8.09 3.37 -4.57
N SER A 246 -8.23 4.39 -5.42
CA SER A 246 -7.28 5.50 -5.52
C SER A 246 -7.47 6.49 -4.38
N GLY A 247 -6.43 7.27 -4.07
CA GLY A 247 -6.44 8.21 -2.95
C GLY A 247 -6.10 7.54 -1.62
N GLY A 248 -6.51 8.16 -0.52
CA GLY A 248 -6.24 7.68 0.83
C GLY A 248 -6.86 8.56 1.89
N GLN A 249 -6.74 8.13 3.13
CA GLN A 249 -7.27 8.85 4.28
C GLN A 249 -6.13 9.48 5.09
N GLN A 250 -6.25 10.75 5.35
CA GLN A 250 -5.38 11.43 6.30
C GLN A 250 -5.93 11.20 7.71
N VAL A 251 -5.27 10.34 8.47
CA VAL A 251 -5.69 9.96 9.83
C VAL A 251 -5.22 10.99 10.84
N MET A 252 -4.00 11.46 10.69
CA MET A 252 -3.42 12.51 11.52
C MET A 252 -2.44 13.35 10.70
N VAL A 253 -1.99 14.47 11.27
CA VAL A 253 -1.00 15.34 10.63
C VAL A 253 0.27 14.54 10.34
N GLY A 254 0.69 14.52 9.07
CA GLY A 254 1.88 13.79 8.64
C GLY A 254 1.67 12.29 8.35
N VAL A 255 0.46 11.71 8.56
CA VAL A 255 0.16 10.30 8.27
C VAL A 255 -0.93 10.18 7.23
N PHE A 256 -0.56 9.71 6.05
CA PHE A 256 -1.46 9.44 4.94
C PHE A 256 -1.52 7.92 4.68
N LEU A 257 -2.72 7.35 4.81
CA LEU A 257 -2.97 5.93 4.57
C LEU A 257 -3.62 5.72 3.21
N PRO A 258 -2.88 5.24 2.19
CA PRO A 258 -3.46 4.94 0.89
C PRO A 258 -4.50 3.82 0.95
N ASN A 259 -5.66 4.03 0.32
CA ASN A 259 -6.76 3.07 0.32
C ASN A 259 -6.37 1.71 -0.30
N ASN A 260 -5.52 1.72 -1.33
CA ASN A 260 -5.01 0.51 -1.96
C ASN A 260 -4.23 -0.39 -0.98
N ARG A 261 -3.45 0.21 -0.05
CA ARG A 261 -2.72 -0.55 0.96
C ARG A 261 -3.64 -1.13 2.03
N LEU A 262 -4.66 -0.37 2.45
CA LEU A 262 -5.70 -0.86 3.36
C LEU A 262 -6.45 -2.05 2.74
N PHE A 263 -6.79 -1.94 1.46
CA PHE A 263 -7.42 -3.03 0.72
C PHE A 263 -6.54 -4.29 0.66
N VAL A 264 -5.24 -4.15 0.38
CA VAL A 264 -4.30 -5.28 0.34
C VAL A 264 -4.20 -5.97 1.70
N ILE A 265 -4.13 -5.22 2.81
CA ILE A 265 -4.10 -5.79 4.16
C ILE A 265 -5.40 -6.55 4.44
N ALA A 266 -6.56 -5.97 4.15
CA ALA A 266 -7.86 -6.61 4.35
C ALA A 266 -7.99 -7.89 3.51
N LEU A 267 -7.61 -7.82 2.23
CA LEU A 267 -7.62 -8.97 1.32
C LEU A 267 -6.70 -10.09 1.83
N SER A 268 -5.50 -9.74 2.31
CA SER A 268 -4.55 -10.69 2.90
C SER A 268 -5.17 -11.45 4.08
N VAL A 269 -5.79 -10.74 5.01
CA VAL A 269 -6.45 -11.36 6.16
C VAL A 269 -7.58 -12.30 5.71
N ILE A 270 -8.39 -11.86 4.74
CA ILE A 270 -9.48 -12.69 4.18
C ILE A 270 -8.90 -13.94 3.52
N CYS A 271 -7.88 -13.83 2.69
CA CYS A 271 -7.23 -14.96 2.04
C CYS A 271 -6.68 -15.96 3.06
N VAL A 272 -5.97 -15.49 4.08
CA VAL A 272 -5.44 -16.37 5.15
C VAL A 272 -6.57 -17.07 5.90
N MET A 273 -7.67 -16.38 6.19
CA MET A 273 -8.85 -17.00 6.82
C MET A 273 -9.49 -18.06 5.92
N ILE A 274 -9.61 -17.81 4.63
CA ILE A 274 -10.13 -18.78 3.67
C ILE A 274 -9.21 -20.00 3.60
N ILE A 275 -7.91 -19.80 3.48
CA ILE A 275 -6.90 -20.87 3.47
C ILE A 275 -7.02 -21.71 4.76
N TYR A 276 -7.08 -21.07 5.90
CA TYR A 276 -7.26 -21.76 7.19
C TYR A 276 -8.55 -22.58 7.21
N ALA A 277 -9.66 -22.00 6.79
CA ALA A 277 -10.94 -22.69 6.74
C ALA A 277 -10.91 -23.90 5.79
N VAL A 278 -10.32 -23.74 4.61
CA VAL A 278 -10.19 -24.84 3.64
C VAL A 278 -9.30 -25.94 4.17
N LEU A 279 -8.13 -25.63 4.74
CA LEU A 279 -7.18 -26.64 5.22
C LEU A 279 -7.64 -27.34 6.51
N PHE A 280 -8.29 -26.62 7.44
CA PHE A 280 -8.59 -27.17 8.75
C PHE A 280 -10.06 -27.52 8.98
N ARG A 281 -11.00 -26.92 8.23
CA ARG A 281 -12.43 -27.12 8.41
C ARG A 281 -13.10 -27.90 7.26
N SER A 282 -12.43 -28.13 6.11
CA SER A 282 -13.02 -28.80 4.97
C SER A 282 -12.58 -30.27 4.82
N ALA A 283 -13.39 -31.06 4.11
CA ALA A 283 -13.05 -32.42 3.72
C ALA A 283 -11.84 -32.49 2.77
N LEU A 284 -11.63 -31.45 1.96
CA LEU A 284 -10.44 -31.31 1.10
C LEU A 284 -9.19 -31.22 1.95
N GLY A 285 -9.17 -30.33 2.94
CA GLY A 285 -8.03 -30.17 3.85
C GLY A 285 -7.71 -31.45 4.64
N LEU A 286 -8.71 -32.22 5.04
CA LEU A 286 -8.49 -33.52 5.67
C LEU A 286 -7.77 -34.49 4.73
N ARG A 287 -8.20 -34.58 3.47
CA ARG A 287 -7.56 -35.44 2.45
C ARG A 287 -6.14 -35.00 2.16
N VAL A 288 -5.92 -33.70 2.02
CA VAL A 288 -4.59 -33.11 1.81
C VAL A 288 -3.65 -33.50 2.94
N ARG A 289 -4.03 -33.30 4.19
CA ARG A 289 -3.21 -33.65 5.36
C ARG A 289 -2.98 -35.17 5.47
N ALA A 290 -3.96 -36.01 5.14
CA ALA A 290 -3.78 -37.45 5.12
C ALA A 290 -2.73 -37.89 4.08
N VAL A 291 -2.79 -37.35 2.87
CA VAL A 291 -1.81 -37.63 1.80
C VAL A 291 -0.40 -37.14 2.18
N THR A 292 -0.30 -35.99 2.86
CA THR A 292 0.97 -35.45 3.37
C THR A 292 1.62 -36.37 4.41
N GLN A 293 0.82 -36.91 5.33
CA GLN A 293 1.37 -37.81 6.37
C GLN A 293 1.85 -39.14 5.80
N ASN A 294 1.04 -39.80 4.99
CA ASN A 294 1.42 -41.08 4.35
C ASN A 294 0.67 -41.26 3.04
N ARG A 295 1.35 -40.94 1.93
CA ARG A 295 0.80 -41.03 0.59
C ARG A 295 0.36 -42.44 0.19
N ASN A 296 1.19 -43.44 0.51
CA ASN A 296 0.93 -44.82 0.15
C ASN A 296 -0.29 -45.37 0.91
N MET A 297 -0.34 -45.14 2.21
CA MET A 297 -1.48 -45.55 3.03
C MET A 297 -2.77 -44.87 2.60
N SER A 298 -2.71 -43.56 2.30
CA SER A 298 -3.87 -42.81 1.81
C SER A 298 -4.41 -43.37 0.47
N ALA A 299 -3.51 -43.77 -0.42
CA ALA A 299 -3.89 -44.42 -1.66
C ALA A 299 -4.57 -45.77 -1.42
N CYS A 300 -4.06 -46.57 -0.49
CA CYS A 300 -4.65 -47.85 -0.09
C CYS A 300 -6.06 -47.67 0.53
N LEU A 301 -6.30 -46.56 1.21
CA LEU A 301 -7.63 -46.20 1.76
C LEU A 301 -8.56 -45.58 0.72
N GLY A 302 -8.19 -45.59 -0.56
CA GLY A 302 -9.03 -45.12 -1.68
C GLY A 302 -9.02 -43.59 -1.87
N ILE A 303 -8.13 -42.84 -1.23
CA ILE A 303 -8.01 -41.39 -1.48
C ILE A 303 -7.32 -41.18 -2.85
N PRO A 304 -7.94 -40.47 -3.81
CA PRO A 304 -7.35 -40.22 -5.10
C PRO A 304 -6.22 -39.19 -5.01
N THR A 305 -5.00 -39.63 -4.65
CA THR A 305 -3.83 -38.76 -4.37
C THR A 305 -3.55 -37.79 -5.49
N ARG A 306 -3.66 -38.22 -6.76
CA ARG A 306 -3.46 -37.35 -7.94
C ARG A 306 -4.42 -36.15 -7.97
N LYS A 307 -5.71 -36.35 -7.64
CA LYS A 307 -6.68 -35.25 -7.59
C LYS A 307 -6.39 -34.33 -6.43
N VAL A 308 -5.96 -34.88 -5.29
CA VAL A 308 -5.56 -34.07 -4.13
C VAL A 308 -4.40 -33.19 -4.45
N ASP A 309 -3.37 -33.71 -5.12
CA ASP A 309 -2.20 -32.94 -5.58
C ASP A 309 -2.62 -31.82 -6.53
N ALA A 310 -3.41 -32.12 -7.55
CA ALA A 310 -3.88 -31.15 -8.53
C ALA A 310 -4.69 -30.01 -7.85
N TYR A 311 -5.60 -30.35 -6.93
CA TYR A 311 -6.36 -29.33 -6.18
C TYR A 311 -5.49 -28.50 -5.27
N THR A 312 -4.47 -29.11 -4.62
CA THR A 312 -3.54 -28.40 -3.75
C THR A 312 -2.68 -27.41 -4.56
N PHE A 313 -2.33 -27.78 -5.79
CA PHE A 313 -1.52 -26.93 -6.66
C PHE A 313 -2.33 -25.82 -7.34
N ALA A 314 -3.64 -26.06 -7.57
CA ALA A 314 -4.56 -25.07 -8.14
C ALA A 314 -4.99 -24.01 -7.12
N PHE A 315 -4.99 -24.35 -5.83
CA PHE A 315 -5.40 -23.49 -4.72
C PHE A 315 -4.28 -22.58 -4.26
#